data_814cd80e5f8920702b25177954b32612
#
_entry.id   814cd80e5f8920702b25177954b32612
#
_cell.length_a   1.000
_cell.length_b   1.000
_cell.length_c   1.000
_cell.angle_alpha   90.00
_cell.angle_beta   90.00
_cell.angle_gamma   90.00
#
_symmetry.space_group_name_H-M   'P 1'
#
loop_
_entity.id
_entity.type
_entity.pdbx_description
1 polymer ?
#
loop_
_entity_poly.entity_id
_entity_poly.type
_entity_poly.pdbx_seq_one_letter_code
_entity_poly.pdbx_strand_id
1 'polypeptide(L)'
;MTATSTDMRKKRRYSYWIVGLGIVVVALVCFVMFVHPFLAVTARVDADVLVVEGWIPGYMLPAAAKEFREGHYSLLLVSGLQNDPSSEEKNEPTDAVLTSGQLEQLGIPHDAVMPCPAPFARWLRTSRTAGAVKEKTATLQFKPRGINVITAGPHARETWVAYQHIFGASPPVGIISIPKNNYPANRWWLSRQGLIWVPKDFLAWMKEVIFGLRS
;
A
#
# COMPACT_ATOMS: atom_id res chain seq x y z
N MET A 1 10.89 -61.41 19.66
CA MET A 1 9.75 -60.46 19.63
C MET A 1 9.83 -59.69 18.32
N THR A 2 9.13 -60.14 17.30
CA THR A 2 9.10 -59.52 15.94
C THR A 2 8.01 -58.46 15.92
N ALA A 3 8.40 -57.20 15.77
CA ALA A 3 7.45 -56.09 15.55
C ALA A 3 6.62 -56.40 14.29
N THR A 4 5.31 -56.47 14.43
CA THR A 4 4.38 -56.79 13.32
C THR A 4 4.45 -55.69 12.29
N SER A 5 4.37 -56.06 11.00
CA SER A 5 4.42 -55.13 9.84
C SER A 5 3.43 -53.94 9.93
N THR A 6 2.38 -54.12 10.70
CA THR A 6 1.33 -53.10 11.02
C THR A 6 1.89 -52.01 11.94
N ASP A 7 2.75 -52.31 12.87
CA ASP A 7 3.32 -51.34 13.82
C ASP A 7 4.38 -50.46 13.14
N MET A 8 5.17 -51.03 12.25
CA MET A 8 6.14 -50.26 11.41
C MET A 8 5.42 -49.30 10.46
N ARG A 9 4.27 -49.69 9.88
CA ARG A 9 3.48 -48.80 9.01
C ARG A 9 2.87 -47.65 9.79
N LYS A 10 2.39 -47.89 11.02
CA LYS A 10 1.88 -46.82 11.91
C LYS A 10 2.97 -45.85 12.29
N LYS A 11 4.16 -46.31 12.73
CA LYS A 11 5.30 -45.46 13.07
C LYS A 11 5.73 -44.58 11.89
N ARG A 12 5.79 -45.14 10.68
CA ARG A 12 6.13 -44.42 9.47
C ARG A 12 5.09 -43.33 9.12
N ARG A 13 3.80 -43.63 9.31
CA ARG A 13 2.72 -42.63 9.14
C ARG A 13 2.87 -41.47 10.15
N TYR A 14 3.09 -41.76 11.44
CA TYR A 14 3.32 -40.72 12.43
C TYR A 14 4.54 -39.85 12.12
N SER A 15 5.62 -40.43 11.64
CA SER A 15 6.82 -39.69 11.21
C SER A 15 6.50 -38.70 10.09
N TYR A 16 5.70 -39.07 9.09
CA TYR A 16 5.29 -38.15 8.02
C TYR A 16 4.43 -37.01 8.53
N TRP A 17 3.53 -37.28 9.48
CA TRP A 17 2.70 -36.23 10.09
C TRP A 17 3.53 -35.25 10.90
N ILE A 18 4.50 -35.71 11.66
CA ILE A 18 5.42 -34.85 12.43
C ILE A 18 6.27 -33.98 11.49
N VAL A 19 6.82 -34.56 10.43
CA VAL A 19 7.58 -33.82 9.41
C VAL A 19 6.67 -32.80 8.71
N GLY A 20 5.49 -33.21 8.30
CA GLY A 20 4.52 -32.29 7.69
C GLY A 20 4.13 -31.13 8.60
N LEU A 21 3.86 -31.40 9.87
CA LEU A 21 3.58 -30.37 10.87
C LEU A 21 4.78 -29.43 11.05
N GLY A 22 5.99 -29.98 11.12
CA GLY A 22 7.21 -29.18 11.20
C GLY A 22 7.37 -28.22 10.03
N ILE A 23 7.13 -28.69 8.82
CA ILE A 23 7.17 -27.85 7.60
C ILE A 23 6.12 -26.71 7.68
N VAL A 24 4.91 -27.03 8.10
CA VAL A 24 3.83 -26.02 8.25
C VAL A 24 4.21 -24.96 9.29
N VAL A 25 4.75 -25.37 10.43
CA VAL A 25 5.20 -24.43 11.47
C VAL A 25 6.32 -23.53 10.95
N VAL A 26 7.32 -24.08 10.28
CA VAL A 26 8.41 -23.29 9.68
C VAL A 26 7.87 -22.32 8.64
N ALA A 27 6.97 -22.77 7.75
CA ALA A 27 6.34 -21.91 6.75
C ALA A 27 5.55 -20.76 7.38
N LEU A 28 4.81 -21.03 8.45
CA LEU A 28 4.06 -20.02 9.19
C LEU A 28 5.00 -19.00 9.86
N VAL A 29 6.06 -19.45 10.49
CA VAL A 29 7.07 -18.57 11.10
C VAL A 29 7.73 -17.70 10.03
N CYS A 30 8.13 -18.27 8.89
CA CYS A 30 8.67 -17.53 7.77
C CYS A 30 7.65 -16.49 7.26
N PHE A 31 6.39 -16.88 7.07
CA PHE A 31 5.33 -15.96 6.66
C PHE A 31 5.21 -14.78 7.64
N VAL A 32 5.09 -15.05 8.94
CA VAL A 32 4.97 -14.00 9.96
C VAL A 32 6.17 -13.06 9.96
N MET A 33 7.38 -13.60 9.79
CA MET A 33 8.61 -12.79 9.77
C MET A 33 8.76 -11.92 8.53
N PHE A 34 8.33 -12.41 7.36
CA PHE A 34 8.62 -11.77 6.08
C PHE A 34 7.44 -11.03 5.46
N VAL A 35 6.18 -11.29 5.87
CA VAL A 35 5.01 -10.64 5.24
C VAL A 35 5.02 -9.12 5.42
N HIS A 36 5.36 -8.61 6.60
CA HIS A 36 5.39 -7.17 6.84
C HIS A 36 6.44 -6.44 5.98
N PRO A 37 7.73 -6.80 6.00
CA PRO A 37 8.73 -6.15 5.13
C PRO A 37 8.45 -6.38 3.63
N PHE A 38 7.85 -7.49 3.25
CA PHE A 38 7.39 -7.71 1.88
C PHE A 38 6.32 -6.70 1.47
N LEU A 39 5.36 -6.41 2.35
CA LEU A 39 4.27 -5.48 2.07
C LEU A 39 4.69 -4.01 2.19
N ALA A 40 5.47 -3.66 3.23
CA ALA A 40 5.91 -2.29 3.52
C ALA A 40 7.16 -1.92 2.71
N VAL A 41 7.11 -2.13 1.39
CA VAL A 41 8.22 -1.88 0.48
C VAL A 41 8.41 -0.39 0.20
N THR A 42 9.68 0.04 0.09
CA THR A 42 10.06 1.33 -0.49
C THR A 42 11.01 1.09 -1.65
N ALA A 43 10.62 1.56 -2.83
CA ALA A 43 11.37 1.44 -4.08
C ALA A 43 11.14 2.70 -4.91
N ARG A 44 12.00 3.70 -4.72
CA ARG A 44 11.93 4.98 -5.43
C ARG A 44 12.41 4.82 -6.87
N VAL A 45 11.84 5.63 -7.76
CA VAL A 45 12.36 5.87 -9.11
C VAL A 45 12.81 7.32 -9.24
N ASP A 46 13.58 7.66 -10.27
CA ASP A 46 13.82 9.05 -10.63
C ASP A 46 12.49 9.67 -11.09
N ALA A 47 12.01 10.66 -10.36
CA ALA A 47 10.67 11.19 -10.51
C ALA A 47 10.62 12.68 -10.21
N ASP A 48 9.77 13.39 -10.94
CA ASP A 48 9.45 14.80 -10.74
C ASP A 48 8.03 15.01 -10.20
N VAL A 49 7.25 13.96 -10.10
CA VAL A 49 5.91 13.96 -9.47
C VAL A 49 5.91 13.07 -8.24
N LEU A 50 5.47 13.63 -7.11
CA LEU A 50 5.18 12.91 -5.90
C LEU A 50 3.66 12.77 -5.75
N VAL A 51 3.17 11.59 -5.41
CA VAL A 51 1.77 11.36 -5.07
C VAL A 51 1.68 11.01 -3.60
N VAL A 52 0.73 11.59 -2.89
CA VAL A 52 0.41 11.25 -1.50
C VAL A 52 -1.02 10.72 -1.46
N GLU A 53 -1.23 9.54 -0.90
CA GLU A 53 -2.58 9.04 -0.65
C GLU A 53 -3.23 9.86 0.47
N GLY A 54 -4.30 10.59 0.17
CA GLY A 54 -4.93 11.55 1.09
C GLY A 54 -5.50 10.95 2.37
N TRP A 55 -5.79 9.65 2.39
CA TRP A 55 -6.32 8.96 3.56
C TRP A 55 -5.24 8.59 4.60
N ILE A 56 -3.95 8.83 4.32
CA ILE A 56 -2.89 8.51 5.30
C ILE A 56 -3.04 9.39 6.56
N PRO A 57 -2.72 8.85 7.75
CA PRO A 57 -2.82 9.63 8.99
C PRO A 57 -2.00 10.90 8.99
N GLY A 58 -2.54 11.99 9.56
CA GLY A 58 -1.90 13.31 9.58
C GLY A 58 -0.47 13.32 10.15
N TYR A 59 -0.14 12.43 11.10
CA TYR A 59 1.22 12.31 11.64
C TYR A 59 2.27 11.85 10.61
N MET A 60 1.85 11.33 9.45
CA MET A 60 2.74 10.94 8.35
C MET A 60 3.04 12.10 7.39
N LEU A 61 2.22 13.14 7.38
CA LEU A 61 2.35 14.26 6.44
C LEU A 61 3.66 15.04 6.58
N PRO A 62 4.25 15.23 7.77
CA PRO A 62 5.58 15.82 7.88
C PRO A 62 6.67 15.04 7.14
N ALA A 63 6.57 13.69 7.12
CA ALA A 63 7.49 12.86 6.36
C ALA A 63 7.25 12.98 4.85
N ALA A 64 6.00 13.08 4.41
CA ALA A 64 5.66 13.34 3.01
C ALA A 64 6.14 14.72 2.53
N ALA A 65 5.95 15.75 3.34
CA ALA A 65 6.45 17.09 3.05
C ALA A 65 8.00 17.16 3.01
N LYS A 66 8.66 16.40 3.88
CA LYS A 66 10.13 16.26 3.85
C LYS A 66 10.59 15.58 2.57
N GLU A 67 9.97 14.46 2.18
CA GLU A 67 10.26 13.74 0.94
C GLU A 67 10.11 14.66 -0.27
N PHE A 68 9.04 15.47 -0.34
CA PHE A 68 8.84 16.41 -1.43
C PHE A 68 10.01 17.39 -1.56
N ARG A 69 10.44 18.00 -0.46
CA ARG A 69 11.52 19.00 -0.45
C ARG A 69 12.90 18.40 -0.79
N GLU A 70 13.18 17.21 -0.28
CA GLU A 70 14.49 16.55 -0.45
C GLU A 70 14.60 15.79 -1.79
N GLY A 71 13.48 15.31 -2.31
CA GLY A 71 13.43 14.51 -3.54
C GLY A 71 13.38 15.32 -4.84
N HIS A 72 13.44 16.66 -4.76
CA HIS A 72 13.41 17.56 -5.92
C HIS A 72 12.21 17.37 -6.85
N TYR A 73 11.06 17.05 -6.28
CA TYR A 73 9.80 16.96 -7.03
C TYR A 73 9.30 18.35 -7.43
N SER A 74 8.76 18.45 -8.65
CA SER A 74 8.15 19.69 -9.17
C SER A 74 6.67 19.80 -8.83
N LEU A 75 6.00 18.66 -8.57
CA LEU A 75 4.57 18.60 -8.33
C LEU A 75 4.24 17.52 -7.29
N LEU A 76 3.30 17.84 -6.40
CA LEU A 76 2.71 16.93 -5.44
C LEU A 76 1.22 16.77 -5.76
N LEU A 77 0.78 15.56 -6.07
CA LEU A 77 -0.62 15.21 -6.25
C LEU A 77 -1.12 14.51 -4.98
N VAL A 78 -2.30 14.89 -4.51
CA VAL A 78 -2.93 14.22 -3.37
C VAL A 78 -4.12 13.43 -3.88
N SER A 79 -4.00 12.09 -3.89
CA SER A 79 -5.05 11.20 -4.34
C SER A 79 -6.06 10.90 -3.24
N GLY A 80 -7.32 10.72 -3.60
CA GLY A 80 -8.38 10.34 -2.65
C GLY A 80 -9.67 10.02 -3.41
N LEU A 81 -10.61 9.35 -2.74
CA LEU A 81 -11.95 9.14 -3.31
C LEU A 81 -12.87 10.29 -2.95
N GLN A 82 -13.83 10.55 -3.80
CA GLN A 82 -15.02 11.32 -3.45
C GLN A 82 -15.80 10.58 -2.37
N ASN A 83 -16.54 11.34 -1.56
CA ASN A 83 -17.37 10.76 -0.51
C ASN A 83 -18.52 9.93 -1.11
N ASP A 84 -19.03 8.97 -0.34
CA ASP A 84 -20.18 8.17 -0.78
C ASP A 84 -21.39 9.09 -1.04
N PRO A 85 -21.96 9.09 -2.27
CA PRO A 85 -23.10 9.95 -2.59
C PRO A 85 -24.35 9.68 -1.73
N SER A 86 -24.40 8.51 -1.08
CA SER A 86 -25.48 8.13 -0.19
C SER A 86 -25.25 8.49 1.28
N SER A 87 -24.05 8.97 1.63
CA SER A 87 -23.70 9.37 3.00
C SER A 87 -24.10 10.80 3.30
N GLU A 88 -24.18 11.13 4.59
CA GLU A 88 -24.37 12.51 5.06
C GLU A 88 -23.15 13.39 4.73
N GLU A 89 -21.97 12.77 4.60
CA GLU A 89 -20.68 13.44 4.31
C GLU A 89 -20.47 13.74 2.82
N LYS A 90 -21.45 13.48 1.95
CA LYS A 90 -21.31 13.65 0.48
C LYS A 90 -20.83 15.03 0.03
N ASN A 91 -21.13 16.08 0.81
CA ASN A 91 -20.76 17.45 0.52
C ASN A 91 -19.51 17.93 1.30
N GLU A 92 -18.94 17.10 2.15
CA GLU A 92 -17.72 17.43 2.90
C GLU A 92 -16.50 17.40 1.97
N PRO A 93 -15.44 18.16 2.30
CA PRO A 93 -14.19 18.09 1.58
C PRO A 93 -13.63 16.66 1.58
N THR A 94 -13.15 16.19 0.43
CA THR A 94 -12.55 14.87 0.29
C THR A 94 -11.20 14.78 1.00
N ASP A 95 -10.75 13.57 1.33
CA ASP A 95 -9.39 13.33 1.87
C ASP A 95 -8.32 14.01 1.00
N ALA A 96 -8.47 14.00 -0.33
CA ALA A 96 -7.55 14.67 -1.23
C ALA A 96 -7.45 16.18 -0.98
N VAL A 97 -8.59 16.85 -0.79
CA VAL A 97 -8.64 18.30 -0.52
C VAL A 97 -8.12 18.63 0.87
N LEU A 98 -8.57 17.90 1.89
CA LEU A 98 -8.14 18.12 3.28
C LEU A 98 -6.62 17.93 3.43
N THR A 99 -6.09 16.86 2.88
CA THR A 99 -4.65 16.55 2.97
C THR A 99 -3.80 17.53 2.14
N SER A 100 -4.31 18.03 1.01
CA SER A 100 -3.63 19.09 0.26
C SER A 100 -3.44 20.34 1.13
N GLY A 101 -4.51 20.83 1.77
CA GLY A 101 -4.43 21.97 2.68
C GLY A 101 -3.50 21.76 3.88
N GLN A 102 -3.44 20.53 4.42
CA GLN A 102 -2.50 20.19 5.50
C GLN A 102 -1.04 20.21 5.01
N LEU A 103 -0.76 19.77 3.80
CA LEU A 103 0.58 19.81 3.21
C LEU A 103 1.03 21.23 2.92
N GLU A 104 0.12 22.11 2.49
CA GLU A 104 0.41 23.55 2.35
C GLU A 104 0.78 24.18 3.72
N GLN A 105 0.04 23.85 4.78
CA GLN A 105 0.37 24.28 6.15
C GLN A 105 1.75 23.78 6.62
N LEU A 106 2.22 22.65 6.07
CA LEU A 106 3.57 22.13 6.29
C LEU A 106 4.64 22.77 5.40
N GLY A 107 4.29 23.82 4.65
CA GLY A 107 5.21 24.62 3.86
C GLY A 107 5.45 24.12 2.43
N ILE A 108 4.58 23.27 1.90
CA ILE A 108 4.58 22.97 0.45
C ILE A 108 3.91 24.14 -0.28
N PRO A 109 4.51 24.70 -1.34
CA PRO A 109 3.92 25.80 -2.09
C PRO A 109 2.54 25.42 -2.67
N HIS A 110 1.58 26.35 -2.62
CA HIS A 110 0.23 26.14 -3.10
C HIS A 110 0.17 25.73 -4.57
N ASP A 111 1.01 26.31 -5.39
CA ASP A 111 1.15 26.02 -6.84
C ASP A 111 1.81 24.66 -7.13
N ALA A 112 2.48 24.08 -6.13
CA ALA A 112 3.12 22.77 -6.22
C ALA A 112 2.23 21.63 -5.68
N VAL A 113 1.06 21.91 -5.08
CA VAL A 113 0.14 20.91 -4.54
C VAL A 113 -1.17 20.92 -5.31
N MET A 114 -1.65 19.74 -5.74
CA MET A 114 -2.93 19.61 -6.40
C MET A 114 -3.73 18.42 -5.84
N PRO A 115 -4.97 18.63 -5.37
CA PRO A 115 -5.87 17.53 -5.05
C PRO A 115 -6.30 16.79 -6.32
N CYS A 116 -6.40 15.47 -6.21
CA CYS A 116 -6.76 14.57 -7.30
C CYS A 116 -7.85 13.58 -6.83
N PRO A 117 -9.09 14.07 -6.60
CA PRO A 117 -10.19 13.25 -6.16
C PRO A 117 -10.68 12.33 -7.28
N ALA A 118 -10.74 11.02 -7.01
CA ALA A 118 -11.32 10.01 -7.88
C ALA A 118 -12.82 9.84 -7.58
N PRO A 119 -13.65 9.41 -8.54
CA PRO A 119 -15.03 9.04 -8.27
C PRO A 119 -15.15 7.99 -7.18
N PHE A 120 -16.20 8.07 -6.36
CA PHE A 120 -16.48 7.11 -5.31
C PHE A 120 -16.45 5.66 -5.83
N ALA A 121 -15.83 4.77 -5.09
CA ALA A 121 -15.76 3.35 -5.39
C ALA A 121 -15.75 2.51 -4.11
N ARG A 122 -16.53 1.42 -4.10
CA ARG A 122 -16.53 0.42 -2.98
C ARG A 122 -15.45 -0.64 -3.17
N TRP A 123 -15.06 -0.90 -4.42
CA TRP A 123 -14.10 -1.93 -4.82
C TRP A 123 -12.96 -1.34 -5.62
N LEU A 124 -11.76 -1.95 -5.53
CA LEU A 124 -10.56 -1.51 -6.24
C LEU A 124 -10.29 0.00 -6.04
N ARG A 125 -10.43 0.46 -4.79
CA ARG A 125 -10.32 1.87 -4.43
C ARG A 125 -8.98 2.46 -4.84
N THR A 126 -7.90 1.73 -4.59
CA THR A 126 -6.52 2.13 -4.93
C THR A 126 -6.32 2.25 -6.45
N SER A 127 -6.85 1.32 -7.24
CA SER A 127 -6.84 1.42 -8.71
C SER A 127 -7.65 2.62 -9.21
N ARG A 128 -8.79 2.96 -8.56
CA ARG A 128 -9.57 4.15 -8.91
C ARG A 128 -8.82 5.44 -8.67
N THR A 129 -8.15 5.56 -7.51
CA THR A 129 -7.33 6.76 -7.22
C THR A 129 -6.12 6.84 -8.15
N ALA A 130 -5.47 5.71 -8.48
CA ALA A 130 -4.40 5.66 -9.47
C ALA A 130 -4.86 6.09 -10.86
N GLY A 131 -6.08 5.71 -11.28
CA GLY A 131 -6.69 6.15 -12.54
C GLY A 131 -6.87 7.67 -12.60
N ALA A 132 -7.43 8.27 -11.54
CA ALA A 132 -7.59 9.72 -11.47
C ALA A 132 -6.22 10.46 -11.48
N VAL A 133 -5.19 9.91 -10.83
CA VAL A 133 -3.84 10.46 -10.90
C VAL A 133 -3.30 10.38 -12.32
N LYS A 134 -3.52 9.27 -13.04
CA LYS A 134 -3.11 9.13 -14.45
C LYS A 134 -3.82 10.13 -15.34
N GLU A 135 -5.12 10.30 -15.20
CA GLU A 135 -5.90 11.32 -15.93
C GLU A 135 -5.38 12.72 -15.64
N LYS A 136 -5.12 13.04 -14.36
CA LYS A 136 -4.55 14.32 -13.97
C LYS A 136 -3.16 14.55 -14.56
N THR A 137 -2.29 13.56 -14.52
CA THR A 137 -0.95 13.67 -15.11
C THR A 137 -0.96 13.85 -16.62
N ALA A 138 -1.97 13.32 -17.32
CA ALA A 138 -2.15 13.54 -18.75
C ALA A 138 -2.55 14.99 -19.12
N THR A 139 -3.05 15.78 -18.15
CA THR A 139 -3.42 17.20 -18.36
C THR A 139 -2.27 18.17 -18.03
N LEU A 140 -1.14 17.67 -17.52
CA LEU A 140 0.01 18.51 -17.18
C LEU A 140 0.67 19.06 -18.46
N GLN A 141 1.26 20.25 -18.34
CA GLN A 141 2.01 20.88 -19.45
C GLN A 141 3.38 20.24 -19.70
N PHE A 142 3.78 19.30 -18.84
CA PHE A 142 5.04 18.55 -18.98
C PHE A 142 4.75 17.06 -18.86
N LYS A 143 5.64 16.23 -19.42
CA LYS A 143 5.55 14.77 -19.29
C LYS A 143 6.38 14.33 -18.08
N PRO A 144 5.75 13.70 -17.05
CA PRO A 144 6.50 13.20 -15.90
C PRO A 144 7.61 12.20 -16.30
N ARG A 145 8.81 12.37 -15.75
CA ARG A 145 9.91 11.38 -15.88
C ARG A 145 9.61 10.12 -15.09
N GLY A 146 9.00 10.30 -13.95
CA GLY A 146 8.57 9.24 -13.05
C GLY A 146 7.60 9.76 -12.01
N ILE A 147 7.00 8.83 -11.29
CA ILE A 147 6.04 9.11 -10.22
C ILE A 147 6.45 8.28 -9.01
N ASN A 148 6.64 8.91 -7.85
CA ASN A 148 6.76 8.20 -6.58
C ASN A 148 5.47 8.37 -5.76
N VAL A 149 4.95 7.27 -5.22
CA VAL A 149 3.70 7.27 -4.45
C VAL A 149 4.00 7.03 -2.98
N ILE A 150 3.50 7.89 -2.11
CA ILE A 150 3.58 7.75 -0.66
C ILE A 150 2.30 7.12 -0.12
N THR A 151 2.46 6.11 0.71
CA THR A 151 1.37 5.44 1.43
C THR A 151 1.80 4.94 2.81
N ALA A 152 0.87 4.35 3.57
CA ALA A 152 1.05 3.95 4.95
C ALA A 152 1.46 2.48 5.12
N GLY A 153 2.69 2.21 5.52
CA GLY A 153 3.16 0.89 5.94
C GLY A 153 2.89 -0.24 4.96
N PRO A 154 2.32 -1.38 5.41
CA PRO A 154 2.06 -2.57 4.59
C PRO A 154 1.12 -2.36 3.40
N HIS A 155 0.38 -1.26 3.34
CA HIS A 155 -0.44 -0.93 2.17
C HIS A 155 0.38 -0.65 0.91
N ALA A 156 1.69 -0.40 1.06
CA ALA A 156 2.57 0.01 -0.02
C ALA A 156 2.63 -1.00 -1.19
N ARG A 157 2.60 -2.29 -0.92
CA ARG A 157 2.65 -3.30 -1.98
C ARG A 157 1.39 -3.32 -2.85
N GLU A 158 0.22 -3.17 -2.24
CA GLU A 158 -1.05 -3.02 -2.97
C GLU A 158 -1.03 -1.77 -3.84
N THR A 159 -0.72 -0.62 -3.24
CA THR A 159 -0.65 0.67 -3.95
C THR A 159 0.32 0.60 -5.13
N TRP A 160 1.50 0.03 -4.92
CA TRP A 160 2.50 -0.08 -5.99
C TRP A 160 1.99 -0.90 -7.18
N VAL A 161 1.41 -2.06 -6.92
CA VAL A 161 0.83 -2.92 -7.97
C VAL A 161 -0.29 -2.20 -8.71
N ALA A 162 -1.21 -1.55 -8.00
CA ALA A 162 -2.31 -0.80 -8.60
C ALA A 162 -1.81 0.32 -9.53
N TYR A 163 -0.86 1.12 -9.07
CA TYR A 163 -0.29 2.21 -9.87
C TYR A 163 0.50 1.69 -11.07
N GLN A 164 1.32 0.63 -10.89
CA GLN A 164 2.03 0.00 -12.02
C GLN A 164 1.08 -0.53 -13.09
N HIS A 165 -0.03 -1.16 -12.71
CA HIS A 165 -1.05 -1.63 -13.66
C HIS A 165 -1.67 -0.46 -14.43
N ILE A 166 -2.06 0.60 -13.74
CA ILE A 166 -2.74 1.75 -14.33
C ILE A 166 -1.80 2.54 -15.25
N PHE A 167 -0.56 2.80 -14.82
CA PHE A 167 0.39 3.59 -15.60
C PHE A 167 1.10 2.78 -16.70
N GLY A 168 1.24 1.48 -16.52
CA GLY A 168 2.03 0.64 -17.41
C GLY A 168 3.52 0.92 -17.30
N ALA A 169 4.22 0.87 -18.43
CA ALA A 169 5.67 1.03 -18.47
C ALA A 169 6.15 2.50 -18.40
N SER A 170 5.29 3.47 -18.66
CA SER A 170 5.70 4.88 -18.75
C SER A 170 4.58 5.84 -18.32
N PRO A 171 4.88 6.76 -17.40
CA PRO A 171 6.14 6.91 -16.65
C PRO A 171 6.35 5.77 -15.63
N PRO A 172 7.62 5.50 -15.25
CA PRO A 172 7.91 4.52 -14.20
C PRO A 172 7.31 4.96 -12.86
N VAL A 173 6.83 3.98 -12.08
CA VAL A 173 6.20 4.23 -10.77
C VAL A 173 7.02 3.61 -9.66
N GLY A 174 7.44 4.44 -8.72
CA GLY A 174 8.03 4.05 -7.44
C GLY A 174 7.02 4.11 -6.29
N ILE A 175 7.41 3.55 -5.17
CA ILE A 175 6.60 3.50 -3.95
C ILE A 175 7.43 3.87 -2.73
N ILE A 176 6.82 4.59 -1.79
CA ILE A 176 7.42 4.99 -0.52
C ILE A 176 6.47 4.63 0.60
N SER A 177 6.89 3.69 1.43
CA SER A 177 6.14 3.26 2.61
C SER A 177 6.54 4.10 3.81
N ILE A 178 5.61 4.89 4.38
CA ILE A 178 5.82 5.55 5.67
C ILE A 178 5.39 4.59 6.79
N PRO A 179 6.26 4.28 7.77
CA PRO A 179 5.92 3.36 8.84
C PRO A 179 4.71 3.83 9.66
N LYS A 180 3.81 2.92 10.00
CA LYS A 180 2.73 3.16 10.96
C LYS A 180 3.30 3.21 12.38
N ASN A 181 2.81 4.13 13.22
CA ASN A 181 3.27 4.29 14.60
C ASN A 181 2.40 3.55 15.63
N ASN A 182 1.30 2.92 15.19
CA ASN A 182 0.32 2.25 16.06
C ASN A 182 0.66 0.79 16.36
N TYR A 183 1.74 0.25 15.79
CA TYR A 183 2.34 -1.04 16.15
C TYR A 183 3.80 -1.12 15.72
N PRO A 184 4.65 -1.92 16.41
CA PRO A 184 6.05 -2.13 16.01
C PRO A 184 6.13 -3.03 14.77
N ALA A 185 6.70 -2.55 13.68
CA ALA A 185 6.78 -3.25 12.39
C ALA A 185 7.47 -4.62 12.48
N ASN A 186 8.54 -4.73 13.28
CA ASN A 186 9.34 -5.94 13.47
C ASN A 186 8.73 -6.95 14.45
N ARG A 187 7.61 -6.59 15.11
CA ARG A 187 6.87 -7.43 16.06
C ARG A 187 5.37 -7.21 15.92
N TRP A 188 4.91 -6.95 14.69
CA TRP A 188 3.50 -6.65 14.38
C TRP A 188 2.54 -7.70 14.95
N TRP A 189 2.94 -8.97 15.00
CA TRP A 189 2.15 -10.09 15.52
C TRP A 189 1.93 -10.06 17.04
N LEU A 190 2.65 -9.21 17.78
CA LEU A 190 2.45 -8.98 19.23
C LEU A 190 1.49 -7.80 19.50
N SER A 191 0.97 -7.16 18.47
CA SER A 191 0.06 -6.02 18.58
C SER A 191 -1.30 -6.34 17.98
N ARG A 192 -2.39 -5.95 18.67
CA ARG A 192 -3.74 -6.08 18.13
C ARG A 192 -3.91 -5.38 16.78
N GLN A 193 -3.37 -4.17 16.64
CA GLN A 193 -3.42 -3.42 15.38
C GLN A 193 -2.64 -4.13 14.28
N GLY A 194 -1.44 -4.63 14.58
CA GLY A 194 -0.66 -5.39 13.62
C GLY A 194 -1.37 -6.65 13.15
N LEU A 195 -1.98 -7.42 14.07
CA LEU A 195 -2.76 -8.62 13.73
C LEU A 195 -4.00 -8.33 12.88
N ILE A 196 -4.54 -7.12 12.94
CA ILE A 196 -5.67 -6.71 12.10
C ILE A 196 -5.18 -6.17 10.75
N TRP A 197 -4.22 -5.24 10.77
CA TRP A 197 -3.86 -4.48 9.57
C TRP A 197 -2.95 -5.25 8.62
N VAL A 198 -1.95 -5.99 9.12
CA VAL A 198 -1.01 -6.70 8.24
C VAL A 198 -1.68 -7.80 7.40
N PRO A 199 -2.52 -8.69 7.97
CA PRO A 199 -3.29 -9.64 7.16
C PRO A 199 -4.30 -8.98 6.22
N LYS A 200 -4.93 -7.86 6.65
CA LYS A 200 -5.85 -7.09 5.80
C LYS A 200 -5.13 -6.53 4.58
N ASP A 201 -3.97 -5.89 4.77
CA ASP A 201 -3.16 -5.32 3.69
C ASP A 201 -2.60 -6.44 2.77
N PHE A 202 -2.29 -7.63 3.32
CA PHE A 202 -1.90 -8.80 2.52
C PHE A 202 -3.05 -9.29 1.61
N LEU A 203 -4.26 -9.40 2.16
CA LEU A 203 -5.44 -9.79 1.38
C LEU A 203 -5.81 -8.73 0.33
N ALA A 204 -5.65 -7.45 0.65
CA ALA A 204 -5.87 -6.36 -0.28
C ALA A 204 -4.87 -6.40 -1.45
N TRP A 205 -3.57 -6.64 -1.16
CA TRP A 205 -2.57 -6.88 -2.19
C TRP A 205 -2.90 -8.10 -3.06
N MET A 206 -3.27 -9.24 -2.46
CA MET A 206 -3.66 -10.44 -3.23
C MET A 206 -4.83 -10.14 -4.18
N LYS A 207 -5.84 -9.43 -3.67
CA LYS A 207 -7.00 -9.01 -4.46
C LYS A 207 -6.58 -8.12 -5.63
N GLU A 208 -5.69 -7.15 -5.41
CA GLU A 208 -5.19 -6.27 -6.47
C GLU A 208 -4.43 -7.05 -7.55
N VAL A 209 -3.57 -8.00 -7.16
CA VAL A 209 -2.85 -8.87 -8.10
C VAL A 209 -3.82 -9.73 -8.93
N ILE A 210 -4.88 -10.27 -8.30
CA ILE A 210 -5.80 -11.22 -8.98
C ILE A 210 -6.81 -10.48 -9.88
N PHE A 211 -7.34 -9.35 -9.41
CA PHE A 211 -8.47 -8.67 -10.04
C PHE A 211 -8.09 -7.33 -10.70
N GLY A 212 -7.04 -6.66 -10.23
CA GLY A 212 -6.58 -5.39 -10.79
C GLY A 212 -6.11 -5.53 -12.25
N LEU A 213 -5.62 -6.70 -12.66
CA LEU A 213 -5.25 -7.02 -14.04
C LEU A 213 -6.43 -7.11 -15.03
N ARG A 214 -7.67 -7.06 -14.56
CA ARG A 214 -8.88 -7.25 -15.37
C ARG A 214 -9.72 -5.98 -15.53
N SER A 215 -9.27 -4.87 -14.96
CA SER A 215 -10.00 -3.58 -14.98
C SER A 215 -9.50 -2.60 -16.04
#